data_cad7cbaa4be53070d8f3e16071e7f4f5
#
_entry.id   cad7cbaa4be53070d8f3e16071e7f4f5
#
_cell.length_a   1.000
_cell.length_b   1.000
_cell.length_c   1.000
_cell.angle_alpha   90.00
_cell.angle_beta   90.00
_cell.angle_gamma   90.00
#
_symmetry.space_group_name_H-M   'P 1'
#
loop_
_entity.id
_entity.type
_entity.pdbx_description
1 polymer ?
#
loop_
_entity_poly.entity_id
_entity_poly.type
_entity_poly.pdbx_seq_one_letter_code
_entity_poly.pdbx_strand_id
1 'polypeptide(L)'
;MIELLDDDAAVSRVSSADIVALTRAATDTTFHRDDLRPDQIAHNRHIVQISGSTALEAAGNEHQRFVAAFVEGRFAGYVIATVHDPDSRELDWLMVHPKFHGTPVSGALMREGMEWLGPDRPMWLNVIQYNERAIRFYRRFGFEVDSSGPAERAIPQFIMRRAPGAFGVTEQDSR
;
A
#
# COMPACT_ATOMS: atom_id res chain seq x y z
N MET A 1 5.70 19.96 4.37
CA MET A 1 5.71 19.61 2.93
C MET A 1 5.94 18.11 2.81
N ILE A 2 5.24 17.42 1.89
CA ILE A 2 5.49 15.99 1.58
C ILE A 2 6.44 15.95 0.39
N GLU A 3 7.52 15.21 0.51
CA GLU A 3 8.44 14.89 -0.57
C GLU A 3 8.22 13.43 -0.96
N LEU A 4 8.05 13.15 -2.26
CA LEU A 4 7.96 11.80 -2.81
C LEU A 4 9.21 11.53 -3.62
N LEU A 5 9.81 10.37 -3.40
CA LEU A 5 10.96 9.86 -4.15
C LEU A 5 10.65 8.47 -4.66
N ASP A 6 11.06 8.16 -5.86
CA ASP A 6 10.84 6.87 -6.49
C ASP A 6 12.14 6.11 -6.71
N ASP A 7 12.04 4.81 -6.79
CA ASP A 7 13.06 3.83 -7.17
C ASP A 7 14.46 4.17 -6.63
N ASP A 8 15.43 4.44 -7.50
CA ASP A 8 16.83 4.73 -7.10
C ASP A 8 16.93 5.93 -6.16
N ALA A 9 16.12 6.97 -6.35
CA ALA A 9 16.11 8.13 -5.47
C ALA A 9 15.59 7.75 -4.08
N ALA A 10 14.56 6.90 -4.01
CA ALA A 10 14.01 6.41 -2.75
C ALA A 10 15.02 5.53 -2.00
N VAL A 11 15.62 4.52 -2.68
CA VAL A 11 16.56 3.58 -2.04
C VAL A 11 17.89 4.22 -1.66
N SER A 12 18.22 5.38 -2.22
CA SER A 12 19.37 6.17 -1.76
C SER A 12 19.13 6.80 -0.37
N ARG A 13 17.88 6.91 0.07
CA ARG A 13 17.48 7.59 1.31
C ARG A 13 16.90 6.69 2.39
N VAL A 14 16.44 5.48 2.03
CA VAL A 14 15.90 4.50 2.98
C VAL A 14 16.60 3.16 2.84
N SER A 15 16.97 2.58 3.96
CA SER A 15 17.53 1.23 4.02
C SER A 15 16.42 0.17 4.11
N SER A 16 16.77 -1.09 3.80
CA SER A 16 15.88 -2.24 4.07
C SER A 16 15.41 -2.27 5.53
N ALA A 17 16.29 -1.93 6.47
CA ALA A 17 15.94 -1.91 7.89
C ALA A 17 14.91 -0.81 8.23
N ASP A 18 14.99 0.37 7.59
CA ASP A 18 14.01 1.45 7.77
C ASP A 18 12.63 1.02 7.25
N ILE A 19 12.59 0.35 6.10
CA ILE A 19 11.36 -0.17 5.51
C ILE A 19 10.71 -1.22 6.42
N VAL A 20 11.50 -2.18 6.92
CA VAL A 20 11.02 -3.19 7.88
C VAL A 20 10.49 -2.54 9.16
N ALA A 21 11.19 -1.54 9.70
CA ALA A 21 10.77 -0.84 10.91
C ALA A 21 9.46 -0.08 10.70
N LEU A 22 9.31 0.61 9.57
CA LEU A 22 8.07 1.31 9.20
C LEU A 22 6.93 0.32 9.00
N THR A 23 7.16 -0.77 8.27
CA THR A 23 6.14 -1.81 8.01
C THR A 23 5.66 -2.42 9.31
N ARG A 24 6.58 -2.73 10.23
CA ARG A 24 6.23 -3.21 11.58
C ARG A 24 5.33 -2.22 12.30
N ALA A 25 5.71 -0.95 12.36
CA ALA A 25 4.92 0.08 13.01
C ALA A 25 3.54 0.25 12.39
N ALA A 26 3.44 0.20 11.03
CA ALA A 26 2.19 0.32 10.31
C ALA A 26 1.25 -0.86 10.54
N THR A 27 1.80 -2.07 10.69
CA THR A 27 1.03 -3.32 10.81
C THR A 27 0.71 -3.68 12.27
N ASP A 28 1.48 -3.20 13.24
CA ASP A 28 1.29 -3.50 14.66
C ASP A 28 -0.15 -3.22 15.13
N THR A 29 -0.72 -2.09 14.74
CA THR A 29 -2.10 -1.72 15.12
C THR A 29 -3.18 -2.52 14.37
N THR A 30 -2.85 -3.05 13.19
CA THR A 30 -3.77 -3.82 12.35
C THR A 30 -3.71 -5.31 12.69
N PHE A 31 -2.52 -5.81 13.06
CA PHE A 31 -2.28 -7.23 13.29
C PHE A 31 -2.38 -7.64 14.77
N HIS A 32 -2.49 -6.69 15.69
CA HIS A 32 -2.72 -6.97 17.11
C HIS A 32 -4.21 -7.21 17.35
N ARG A 33 -4.62 -8.46 17.16
CA ARG A 33 -5.93 -8.96 17.55
C ARG A 33 -5.72 -10.22 18.38
N ASP A 34 -6.44 -10.29 19.51
CA ASP A 34 -6.33 -11.41 20.45
C ASP A 34 -6.90 -12.74 19.88
N ASP A 35 -7.64 -12.64 18.77
CA ASP A 35 -8.28 -13.78 18.09
C ASP A 35 -7.46 -14.39 16.95
N LEU A 36 -6.23 -13.87 16.70
CA LEU A 36 -5.36 -14.41 15.65
C LEU A 36 -4.73 -15.74 16.07
N ARG A 37 -4.77 -16.72 15.17
CA ARG A 37 -4.11 -18.01 15.36
C ARG A 37 -2.58 -17.87 15.21
N PRO A 38 -1.79 -18.81 15.81
CA PRO A 38 -0.33 -18.78 15.71
C PRO A 38 0.21 -18.74 14.27
N ASP A 39 -0.44 -19.45 13.33
CA ASP A 39 -0.07 -19.45 11.91
C ASP A 39 -0.28 -18.08 11.25
N GLN A 40 -1.34 -17.35 11.63
CA GLN A 40 -1.61 -15.99 11.16
C GLN A 40 -0.59 -14.99 11.72
N ILE A 41 -0.22 -15.12 12.97
CA ILE A 41 0.81 -14.30 13.59
C ILE A 41 2.17 -14.55 12.92
N ALA A 42 2.51 -15.81 12.63
CA ALA A 42 3.75 -16.16 11.94
C ALA A 42 3.76 -15.60 10.52
N HIS A 43 2.63 -15.67 9.79
CA HIS A 43 2.48 -15.07 8.47
C HIS A 43 2.72 -13.55 8.50
N ASN A 44 2.11 -12.83 9.44
CA ASN A 44 2.29 -11.39 9.58
C ASN A 44 3.74 -11.01 9.87
N ARG A 45 4.43 -11.76 10.74
CA ARG A 45 5.85 -11.56 11.02
C ARG A 45 6.70 -11.76 9.76
N HIS A 46 6.39 -12.79 8.98
CA HIS A 46 7.09 -13.04 7.71
C HIS A 46 6.91 -11.88 6.74
N ILE A 47 5.69 -11.38 6.55
CA ILE A 47 5.40 -10.22 5.70
C ILE A 47 6.24 -9.01 6.13
N VAL A 48 6.30 -8.70 7.43
CA VAL A 48 7.13 -7.61 7.94
C VAL A 48 8.61 -7.84 7.63
N GLN A 49 9.12 -9.06 7.80
CA GLN A 49 10.53 -9.38 7.58
C GLN A 49 10.96 -9.22 6.12
N ILE A 50 10.11 -9.61 5.16
CA ILE A 50 10.43 -9.52 3.73
C ILE A 50 10.21 -8.13 3.14
N SER A 51 9.51 -7.23 3.83
CA SER A 51 9.13 -5.92 3.28
C SER A 51 10.31 -5.10 2.76
N GLY A 52 11.45 -5.18 3.44
CA GLY A 52 12.66 -4.45 3.05
C GLY A 52 13.25 -4.97 1.74
N SER A 53 13.43 -6.28 1.58
CA SER A 53 13.93 -6.87 0.34
C SER A 53 12.93 -6.67 -0.80
N THR A 54 11.64 -6.87 -0.54
CA THR A 54 10.58 -6.65 -1.53
C THR A 54 10.61 -5.24 -2.10
N ALA A 55 10.76 -4.22 -1.26
CA ALA A 55 10.82 -2.83 -1.71
C ALA A 55 12.10 -2.53 -2.54
N LEU A 56 13.26 -3.06 -2.12
CA LEU A 56 14.50 -2.88 -2.87
C LEU A 56 14.46 -3.62 -4.22
N GLU A 57 13.86 -4.80 -4.27
CA GLU A 57 13.65 -5.54 -5.53
C GLU A 57 12.70 -4.79 -6.46
N ALA A 58 11.61 -4.21 -5.92
CA ALA A 58 10.67 -3.42 -6.68
C ALA A 58 11.32 -2.18 -7.30
N ALA A 59 12.19 -1.48 -6.57
CA ALA A 59 12.91 -0.31 -7.07
C ALA A 59 13.85 -0.63 -8.26
N GLY A 60 14.32 -1.88 -8.39
CA GLY A 60 15.15 -2.34 -9.50
C GLY A 60 14.40 -3.04 -10.63
N ASN A 61 13.07 -3.10 -10.59
CA ASN A 61 12.25 -3.89 -11.50
C ASN A 61 11.42 -2.98 -12.43
N GLU A 62 11.59 -3.13 -13.75
CA GLU A 62 10.86 -2.33 -14.75
C GLU A 62 9.32 -2.47 -14.72
N HIS A 63 8.80 -3.56 -14.14
CA HIS A 63 7.37 -3.82 -13.97
C HIS A 63 6.83 -3.41 -12.60
N GLN A 64 7.68 -2.80 -11.78
CA GLN A 64 7.31 -2.34 -10.45
C GLN A 64 7.78 -0.90 -10.23
N ARG A 65 7.11 -0.21 -9.33
CA ARG A 65 7.48 1.12 -8.87
C ARG A 65 7.47 1.12 -7.35
N PHE A 66 8.58 1.51 -6.76
CA PHE A 66 8.68 1.79 -5.34
C PHE A 66 8.69 3.31 -5.12
N VAL A 67 7.78 3.82 -4.32
CA VAL A 67 7.73 5.24 -3.96
C VAL A 67 7.78 5.40 -2.45
N ALA A 68 8.71 6.21 -1.97
CA ALA A 68 8.84 6.57 -0.56
C ALA A 68 8.39 8.03 -0.31
N ALA A 69 7.64 8.25 0.76
CA ALA A 69 7.19 9.56 1.19
C ALA A 69 7.98 10.04 2.41
N PHE A 70 8.39 11.30 2.38
CA PHE A 70 9.07 11.97 3.49
C PHE A 70 8.28 13.21 3.93
N VAL A 71 8.22 13.43 5.24
CA VAL A 71 7.67 14.65 5.85
C VAL A 71 8.75 15.24 6.73
N GLU A 72 9.18 16.47 6.41
CA GLU A 72 10.29 17.13 7.13
C GLU A 72 11.54 16.24 7.25
N GLY A 73 11.88 15.57 6.15
CA GLY A 73 13.03 14.66 6.06
C GLY A 73 12.86 13.30 6.75
N ARG A 74 11.70 13.03 7.37
CA ARG A 74 11.40 11.76 8.04
C ARG A 74 10.66 10.81 7.12
N PHE A 75 11.10 9.57 7.04
CA PHE A 75 10.41 8.52 6.28
C PHE A 75 9.03 8.26 6.87
N ALA A 76 7.99 8.57 6.09
CA ALA A 76 6.60 8.60 6.54
C ALA A 76 5.77 7.44 6.02
N GLY A 77 6.13 6.86 4.87
CA GLY A 77 5.41 5.76 4.25
C GLY A 77 5.97 5.39 2.89
N TYR A 78 5.44 4.33 2.32
CA TYR A 78 5.80 3.91 0.97
C TYR A 78 4.64 3.17 0.29
N VAL A 79 4.74 3.07 -1.04
CA VAL A 79 3.86 2.24 -1.87
C VAL A 79 4.69 1.47 -2.88
N ILE A 80 4.26 0.26 -3.19
CA ILE A 80 4.74 -0.52 -4.33
C ILE A 80 3.57 -0.70 -5.28
N ALA A 81 3.78 -0.39 -6.55
CA ALA A 81 2.83 -0.63 -7.62
C ALA A 81 3.42 -1.64 -8.60
N THR A 82 2.63 -2.60 -9.07
CA THR A 82 3.09 -3.72 -9.90
C THR A 82 2.22 -3.90 -11.13
N VAL A 83 2.84 -4.02 -12.28
CA VAL A 83 2.21 -4.43 -13.55
C VAL A 83 2.54 -5.90 -13.78
N HIS A 84 1.62 -6.80 -13.48
CA HIS A 84 1.79 -8.24 -13.70
C HIS A 84 1.68 -8.62 -15.17
N ASP A 85 0.74 -7.96 -15.87
CA ASP A 85 0.51 -8.04 -17.31
C ASP A 85 -0.27 -6.79 -17.76
N PRO A 86 -0.51 -6.58 -19.07
CA PRO A 86 -1.20 -5.39 -19.56
C PRO A 86 -2.57 -5.11 -18.92
N ASP A 87 -3.27 -6.17 -18.48
CA ASP A 87 -4.61 -6.10 -17.92
C ASP A 87 -4.66 -6.35 -16.40
N SER A 88 -3.52 -6.65 -15.79
CA SER A 88 -3.41 -6.92 -14.34
C SER A 88 -2.42 -5.98 -13.66
N ARG A 89 -2.95 -4.96 -12.99
CA ARG A 89 -2.22 -3.88 -12.34
C ARG A 89 -2.58 -3.82 -10.88
N GLU A 90 -1.60 -4.02 -10.02
CA GLU A 90 -1.79 -4.10 -8.58
C GLU A 90 -1.20 -2.89 -7.87
N LEU A 91 -1.99 -2.28 -6.99
CA LEU A 91 -1.47 -1.38 -5.97
C LEU A 91 -1.19 -2.23 -4.74
N ASP A 92 0.05 -2.66 -4.62
CA ASP A 92 0.45 -3.65 -3.64
C ASP A 92 0.69 -3.02 -2.25
N TRP A 93 1.90 -2.93 -1.78
CA TRP A 93 2.20 -2.44 -0.45
C TRP A 93 1.95 -0.93 -0.30
N LEU A 94 0.91 -0.54 0.44
CA LEU A 94 0.72 0.84 0.89
C LEU A 94 0.86 0.88 2.40
N MET A 95 2.01 1.35 2.87
CA MET A 95 2.37 1.42 4.28
C MET A 95 2.64 2.85 4.71
N VAL A 96 1.96 3.29 5.76
CA VAL A 96 2.15 4.63 6.35
C VAL A 96 2.37 4.49 7.84
N HIS A 97 3.46 5.08 8.32
CA HIS A 97 3.78 5.06 9.75
C HIS A 97 2.65 5.71 10.56
N PRO A 98 2.22 5.14 11.71
CA PRO A 98 1.08 5.61 12.50
C PRO A 98 1.11 7.09 12.86
N LYS A 99 2.29 7.67 13.08
CA LYS A 99 2.47 9.11 13.34
C LYS A 99 1.97 10.03 12.23
N PHE A 100 1.84 9.51 11.02
CA PHE A 100 1.36 10.25 9.84
C PHE A 100 -0.04 9.82 9.40
N HIS A 101 -0.75 9.02 10.22
CA HIS A 101 -2.15 8.72 9.98
C HIS A 101 -3.00 9.99 10.10
N GLY A 102 -4.01 10.14 9.25
CA GLY A 102 -4.84 11.34 9.21
C GLY A 102 -4.19 12.54 8.49
N THR A 103 -2.96 12.37 7.98
CA THR A 103 -2.29 13.37 7.14
C THR A 103 -2.44 13.04 5.65
N PRO A 104 -2.08 13.96 4.74
CA PRO A 104 -2.16 13.71 3.29
C PRO A 104 -1.19 12.65 2.74
N VAL A 105 -0.30 12.05 3.56
CA VAL A 105 0.75 11.09 3.11
C VAL A 105 0.15 9.89 2.39
N SER A 106 -0.84 9.22 2.99
CA SER A 106 -1.46 8.04 2.36
C SER A 106 -2.12 8.37 1.02
N GLY A 107 -2.77 9.53 0.94
CA GLY A 107 -3.38 10.00 -0.30
C GLY A 107 -2.36 10.37 -1.38
N ALA A 108 -1.22 10.93 -1.00
CA ALA A 108 -0.13 11.26 -1.93
C ALA A 108 0.48 9.98 -2.52
N LEU A 109 0.83 9.00 -1.68
CA LEU A 109 1.36 7.71 -2.12
C LEU A 109 0.35 6.94 -3.01
N MET A 110 -0.93 6.96 -2.63
CA MET A 110 -2.00 6.32 -3.41
C MET A 110 -2.09 6.91 -4.82
N ARG A 111 -2.11 8.25 -4.94
CA ARG A 111 -2.17 8.93 -6.24
C ARG A 111 -0.95 8.64 -7.09
N GLU A 112 0.25 8.64 -6.50
CA GLU A 112 1.49 8.35 -7.22
C GLU A 112 1.50 6.92 -7.78
N GLY A 113 1.12 5.92 -6.97
CA GLY A 113 1.01 4.54 -7.44
C GLY A 113 -0.04 4.37 -8.54
N MET A 114 -1.21 4.99 -8.40
CA MET A 114 -2.26 4.95 -9.41
C MET A 114 -1.86 5.65 -10.72
N GLU A 115 -1.17 6.78 -10.64
CA GLU A 115 -0.68 7.50 -11.81
C GLU A 115 0.30 6.65 -12.60
N TRP A 116 1.25 6.02 -11.93
CA TRP A 116 2.20 5.11 -12.58
C TRP A 116 1.54 3.87 -13.19
N LEU A 117 0.54 3.30 -12.53
CA LEU A 117 -0.23 2.16 -13.05
C LEU A 117 -1.10 2.54 -14.27
N GLY A 118 -1.36 3.82 -14.49
CA GLY A 118 -2.22 4.36 -15.53
C GLY A 118 -3.67 4.53 -15.06
N PRO A 119 -4.14 5.76 -14.81
CA PRO A 119 -5.45 6.03 -14.21
C PRO A 119 -6.63 5.53 -15.05
N ASP A 120 -6.42 5.37 -16.36
CA ASP A 120 -7.42 4.85 -17.32
C ASP A 120 -7.37 3.31 -17.47
N ARG A 121 -6.61 2.63 -16.64
CA ARG A 121 -6.50 1.17 -16.63
C ARG A 121 -7.21 0.56 -15.42
N PRO A 122 -7.73 -0.68 -15.56
CA PRO A 122 -8.25 -1.39 -14.40
C PRO A 122 -7.13 -1.67 -13.40
N MET A 123 -7.43 -1.53 -12.12
CA MET A 123 -6.49 -1.77 -11.02
C MET A 123 -7.15 -2.63 -9.94
N TRP A 124 -6.32 -3.30 -9.18
CA TRP A 124 -6.77 -4.06 -8.03
C TRP A 124 -5.78 -3.96 -6.87
N LEU A 125 -6.25 -4.31 -5.70
CA LEU A 125 -5.45 -4.42 -4.48
C LEU A 125 -6.02 -5.49 -3.56
N ASN A 126 -5.19 -5.95 -2.62
CA ASN A 126 -5.61 -6.81 -1.52
C ASN A 126 -5.75 -5.98 -0.24
N VAL A 127 -6.77 -6.27 0.55
CA VAL A 127 -6.96 -5.66 1.87
C VAL A 127 -7.47 -6.69 2.87
N ILE A 128 -6.94 -6.67 4.09
CA ILE A 128 -7.41 -7.53 5.17
C ILE A 128 -8.88 -7.20 5.48
N GLN A 129 -9.75 -8.22 5.56
CA GLN A 129 -11.20 -8.05 5.66
C GLN A 129 -11.63 -7.23 6.88
N TYR A 130 -10.94 -7.34 8.01
CA TYR A 130 -11.25 -6.57 9.22
C TYR A 130 -10.59 -5.18 9.27
N ASN A 131 -9.82 -4.79 8.25
CA ASN A 131 -9.23 -3.46 8.16
C ASN A 131 -10.22 -2.47 7.51
N GLU A 132 -11.32 -2.19 8.20
CA GLU A 132 -12.37 -1.29 7.71
C GLU A 132 -11.86 0.11 7.38
N ARG A 133 -10.83 0.58 8.10
CA ARG A 133 -10.23 1.88 7.85
C ARG A 133 -9.58 1.93 6.46
N ALA A 134 -8.82 0.90 6.10
CA ALA A 134 -8.21 0.78 4.77
C ALA A 134 -9.27 0.62 3.69
N ILE A 135 -10.30 -0.20 3.92
CA ILE A 135 -11.41 -0.39 2.98
C ILE A 135 -12.10 0.96 2.69
N ARG A 136 -12.43 1.73 3.73
CA ARG A 136 -13.01 3.07 3.55
C ARG A 136 -12.06 4.03 2.83
N PHE A 137 -10.76 3.93 3.09
CA PHE A 137 -9.76 4.74 2.39
C PHE A 137 -9.73 4.41 0.90
N TYR A 138 -9.65 3.13 0.51
CA TYR A 138 -9.59 2.72 -0.90
C TYR A 138 -10.89 3.05 -1.67
N ARG A 139 -12.04 2.97 -1.03
CA ARG A 139 -13.32 3.39 -1.63
C ARG A 139 -13.31 4.83 -2.08
N ARG A 140 -12.64 5.74 -1.37
CA ARG A 140 -12.50 7.14 -1.79
C ARG A 140 -11.71 7.32 -3.09
N PHE A 141 -10.95 6.31 -3.49
CA PHE A 141 -10.21 6.26 -4.75
C PHE A 141 -10.91 5.42 -5.83
N GLY A 142 -12.17 5.06 -5.62
CA GLY A 142 -12.98 4.32 -6.59
C GLY A 142 -12.77 2.81 -6.58
N PHE A 143 -12.15 2.25 -5.56
CA PHE A 143 -12.02 0.80 -5.39
C PHE A 143 -13.25 0.23 -4.70
N GLU A 144 -13.80 -0.87 -5.23
CA GLU A 144 -14.91 -1.61 -4.65
C GLU A 144 -14.52 -3.07 -4.40
N VAL A 145 -15.13 -3.67 -3.36
CA VAL A 145 -14.87 -5.06 -3.01
C VAL A 145 -15.40 -5.97 -4.12
N ASP A 146 -14.52 -6.84 -4.63
CA ASP A 146 -14.88 -7.92 -5.54
C ASP A 146 -15.24 -9.16 -4.71
N SER A 147 -16.54 -9.45 -4.63
CA SER A 147 -17.05 -10.61 -3.88
C SER A 147 -16.77 -11.95 -4.56
N SER A 148 -16.30 -11.96 -5.82
CA SER A 148 -15.94 -13.18 -6.55
C SER A 148 -14.48 -13.61 -6.34
N GLY A 149 -13.68 -12.81 -5.62
CA GLY A 149 -12.27 -13.06 -5.40
C GLY A 149 -12.00 -14.26 -4.46
N PRO A 150 -10.80 -14.87 -4.54
CA PRO A 150 -10.47 -16.06 -3.75
C PRO A 150 -10.48 -15.76 -2.25
N ALA A 151 -11.20 -16.58 -1.49
CA ALA A 151 -11.42 -16.42 -0.06
C ALA A 151 -10.30 -17.02 0.82
N GLU A 152 -9.41 -17.84 0.27
CA GLU A 152 -8.48 -18.66 1.07
C GLU A 152 -7.05 -18.08 1.09
N ARG A 153 -6.79 -17.24 2.11
CA ARG A 153 -5.45 -16.88 2.55
C ARG A 153 -5.34 -17.14 4.05
N ALA A 154 -4.10 -17.25 4.56
CA ALA A 154 -3.84 -17.43 5.99
C ALA A 154 -4.59 -16.39 6.83
N ILE A 155 -4.66 -15.14 6.34
CA ILE A 155 -5.53 -14.09 6.86
C ILE A 155 -6.56 -13.75 5.79
N PRO A 156 -7.86 -13.74 6.11
CA PRO A 156 -8.92 -13.41 5.16
C PRO A 156 -8.70 -12.00 4.56
N GLN A 157 -8.71 -11.92 3.23
CA GLN A 157 -8.55 -10.67 2.49
C GLN A 157 -9.69 -10.50 1.48
N PHE A 158 -10.01 -9.23 1.19
CA PHE A 158 -10.79 -8.87 0.01
C PHE A 158 -9.84 -8.46 -1.11
N ILE A 159 -10.22 -8.80 -2.34
CA ILE A 159 -9.73 -8.11 -3.52
C ILE A 159 -10.63 -6.89 -3.71
N MET A 160 -10.05 -5.71 -3.85
CA MET A 160 -10.78 -4.52 -4.27
C MET A 160 -10.35 -4.15 -5.69
N ARG A 161 -11.30 -3.78 -6.53
CA ARG A 161 -11.06 -3.44 -7.94
C ARG A 161 -11.52 -2.03 -8.23
N ARG A 162 -10.79 -1.36 -9.11
CA ARG A 162 -11.13 -0.07 -9.67
C ARG A 162 -11.26 -0.18 -11.17
N ALA A 163 -12.43 0.20 -11.69
CA ALA A 163 -12.67 0.26 -13.14
C ALA A 163 -11.91 1.45 -13.77
N PRO A 164 -11.57 1.36 -15.07
CA PRO A 164 -11.01 2.49 -15.82
C PRO A 164 -11.91 3.73 -15.72
N GLY A 165 -11.32 4.92 -15.53
CA GLY A 165 -12.07 6.19 -15.49
C GLY A 165 -12.98 6.38 -14.27
N ALA A 166 -12.92 5.52 -13.25
CA ALA A 166 -13.54 5.78 -11.97
C ALA A 166 -12.84 7.00 -11.35
N PHE A 167 -13.56 8.13 -11.24
CA PHE A 167 -13.00 9.40 -10.78
C PHE A 167 -12.47 9.27 -9.35
N GLY A 168 -11.21 9.65 -9.18
CA GLY A 168 -10.68 9.97 -7.86
C GLY A 168 -11.39 11.22 -7.32
N VAL A 169 -11.49 11.30 -6.00
CA VAL A 169 -12.11 12.37 -5.22
C VAL A 169 -11.80 13.74 -5.82
N THR A 170 -12.84 14.46 -6.18
CA THR A 170 -12.79 15.91 -6.37
C THR A 170 -12.33 16.58 -5.06
N GLU A 171 -11.47 17.60 -5.19
CA GLU A 171 -10.86 18.40 -4.10
C GLU A 171 -11.85 19.12 -3.16
N GLN A 172 -13.09 18.67 -2.99
CA GLN A 172 -14.14 19.43 -2.29
C GLN A 172 -14.42 19.02 -0.84
N ASP A 173 -13.65 18.13 -0.24
CA ASP A 173 -13.83 17.77 1.19
C ASP A 173 -12.64 18.18 2.09
N SER A 174 -12.13 19.38 1.86
CA SER A 174 -11.24 20.10 2.80
C SER A 174 -11.99 21.29 3.39
N ARG A 175 -12.97 21.03 4.29
CA ARG A 175 -13.46 22.00 5.26
C ARG A 175 -13.75 21.32 6.58
#